data_8be0f31772058cc9d092ab6ae01fb91b
#
_entry.id   8be0f31772058cc9d092ab6ae01fb91b
#
_cell.length_a   1.000
_cell.length_b   1.000
_cell.length_c   1.000
_cell.angle_alpha   90.00
_cell.angle_beta   90.00
_cell.angle_gamma   90.00
#
_symmetry.space_group_name_H-M   'P 1'
#
loop_
_entity.id
_entity.type
_entity.pdbx_description
1 polymer ?
#
loop_
_entity_poly.entity_id
_entity_poly.type
_entity_poly.pdbx_seq_one_letter_code
_entity_poly.pdbx_strand_id
1 'polypeptide(L)'
;MSFVPPPYPYDRLSGIKAAADAHEGGAIDCSIGTPVDPPPADVIAALAKGTGARSYPPSIGTASFRDAVAGWLQRRFGVTLAANQIAACIGTKEFVASTSHYLHLRTPDKDTVLYPAISYPTYAMGATLAGLRAVAVPLRNGALDVAAIDPADAQRALVLWSNSPSNPTGDLDDLAAVAAWGAAHHVLVISDECYAEFTWADRPRSILEFATAGVLAVHSISKRNNLAGIRAGFYAGDADIVQYLQSVRQHAGMMVPGPVQDAVAVAFSDDAHVAAQREVYRRRLEALSKALQGAGVSAPMPAGGFYLWCHRDGDDGWSLAQWIAEVSGLVTSPGELYGDAGAAYVRIAVVQPDDRIAVACERLRAFSAAR
;
A
#
# COMPACT_ATOMS: atom_id res chain seq x y z
N MET A 1 -4.16 -20.84 24.25
CA MET A 1 -2.85 -21.05 23.62
C MET A 1 -2.15 -19.72 23.48
N SER A 2 -0.84 -19.64 23.70
CA SER A 2 -0.08 -18.40 23.51
C SER A 2 0.01 -18.09 22.00
N PHE A 3 -0.06 -16.82 21.61
CA PHE A 3 0.15 -16.38 20.23
C PHE A 3 1.63 -16.57 19.85
N VAL A 4 1.87 -17.24 18.75
CA VAL A 4 3.20 -17.37 18.14
C VAL A 4 3.16 -16.60 16.82
N PRO A 5 3.97 -15.54 16.63
CA PRO A 5 3.99 -14.82 15.37
C PRO A 5 4.38 -15.75 14.22
N PRO A 6 3.69 -15.70 13.07
CA PRO A 6 4.12 -16.44 11.89
C PRO A 6 5.49 -15.91 11.40
N PRO A 7 6.29 -16.73 10.70
CA PRO A 7 7.49 -16.24 10.03
C PRO A 7 7.16 -15.04 9.12
N TYR A 8 8.09 -14.08 9.06
CA TYR A 8 7.89 -12.95 8.15
C TYR A 8 7.88 -13.46 6.69
N PRO A 9 6.86 -13.13 5.88
CA PRO A 9 6.65 -13.77 4.58
C PRO A 9 7.87 -13.74 3.65
N TYR A 10 8.61 -12.64 3.64
CA TYR A 10 9.78 -12.45 2.76
C TYR A 10 11.03 -13.21 3.18
N ASP A 11 11.09 -13.77 4.40
CA ASP A 11 12.21 -14.62 4.86
C ASP A 11 12.25 -15.95 4.08
N ARG A 12 11.12 -16.34 3.47
CA ARG A 12 10.99 -17.56 2.65
C ARG A 12 11.64 -17.43 1.25
N LEU A 13 12.11 -16.23 0.86
CA LEU A 13 12.65 -15.97 -0.49
C LEU A 13 14.12 -16.34 -0.66
N SER A 14 14.78 -16.97 0.32
CA SER A 14 16.21 -17.24 0.29
C SER A 14 16.69 -18.05 -0.93
N GLY A 15 15.91 -19.08 -1.35
CA GLY A 15 16.21 -19.87 -2.55
C GLY A 15 16.12 -19.05 -3.84
N ILE A 16 15.07 -18.26 -3.97
CA ILE A 16 14.85 -17.36 -5.12
C ILE A 16 15.97 -16.32 -5.20
N LYS A 17 16.38 -15.75 -4.06
CA LYS A 17 17.50 -14.81 -3.99
C LYS A 17 18.81 -15.45 -4.43
N ALA A 18 19.11 -16.67 -3.97
CA ALA A 18 20.31 -17.39 -4.37
C ALA A 18 20.37 -17.66 -5.88
N ALA A 19 19.24 -18.02 -6.50
CA ALA A 19 19.16 -18.19 -7.95
C ALA A 19 19.39 -16.87 -8.70
N ALA A 20 18.81 -15.78 -8.22
CA ALA A 20 18.99 -14.47 -8.81
C ALA A 20 20.44 -13.94 -8.66
N ASP A 21 21.09 -14.20 -7.53
CA ASP A 21 22.48 -13.79 -7.26
C ASP A 21 23.51 -14.52 -8.13
N ALA A 22 23.16 -15.65 -8.74
CA ALA A 22 24.04 -16.38 -9.67
C ALA A 22 24.29 -15.60 -10.99
N HIS A 23 23.51 -14.58 -11.30
CA HIS A 23 23.72 -13.74 -12.49
C HIS A 23 24.88 -12.76 -12.29
N GLU A 24 25.59 -12.44 -13.37
CA GLU A 24 26.57 -11.36 -13.40
C GLU A 24 25.92 -10.03 -12.98
N GLY A 25 26.50 -9.32 -12.00
CA GLY A 25 25.93 -8.11 -11.41
C GLY A 25 24.88 -8.37 -10.32
N GLY A 26 24.68 -9.64 -9.91
CA GLY A 26 23.84 -10.05 -8.77
C GLY A 26 22.34 -9.88 -8.98
N ALA A 27 21.61 -10.17 -7.93
CA ALA A 27 20.13 -10.08 -7.89
C ALA A 27 19.60 -8.68 -8.11
N ILE A 28 18.42 -8.61 -8.75
CA ILE A 28 17.62 -7.39 -8.91
C ILE A 28 16.36 -7.56 -8.04
N ASP A 29 16.41 -7.02 -6.81
CA ASP A 29 15.35 -7.27 -5.83
C ASP A 29 14.10 -6.41 -6.11
N CYS A 30 13.11 -7.02 -6.75
CA CYS A 30 11.78 -6.48 -7.02
C CYS A 30 10.69 -7.12 -6.12
N SER A 31 11.07 -7.83 -5.05
CA SER A 31 10.15 -8.49 -4.13
C SER A 31 9.47 -7.52 -3.17
N ILE A 32 10.17 -6.48 -2.73
CA ILE A 32 9.67 -5.49 -1.78
C ILE A 32 9.42 -4.16 -2.49
N GLY A 33 8.20 -3.63 -2.36
CA GLY A 33 7.81 -2.34 -2.96
C GLY A 33 8.41 -1.14 -2.22
N THR A 34 9.73 -1.12 -2.03
CA THR A 34 10.44 0.03 -1.45
C THR A 34 11.14 0.80 -2.55
N PRO A 35 10.69 2.04 -2.86
CA PRO A 35 11.34 2.87 -3.86
C PRO A 35 12.81 3.13 -3.53
N VAL A 36 13.67 3.02 -4.53
CA VAL A 36 15.13 3.29 -4.41
C VAL A 36 15.55 4.56 -5.13
N ASP A 37 14.68 5.14 -5.93
CA ASP A 37 14.94 6.44 -6.57
C ASP A 37 15.12 7.54 -5.52
N PRO A 38 15.90 8.59 -5.82
CA PRO A 38 16.14 9.68 -4.88
C PRO A 38 14.84 10.35 -4.39
N PRO A 39 14.74 10.65 -3.10
CA PRO A 39 13.66 11.50 -2.58
C PRO A 39 13.82 12.95 -3.02
N PRO A 40 12.76 13.79 -2.91
CA PRO A 40 12.85 15.22 -3.21
C PRO A 40 13.89 15.93 -2.32
N ALA A 41 14.75 16.73 -2.93
CA ALA A 41 15.87 17.40 -2.22
C ALA A 41 15.38 18.41 -1.16
N ASP A 42 14.28 19.11 -1.44
CA ASP A 42 13.65 20.07 -0.53
C ASP A 42 13.03 19.42 0.71
N VAL A 43 12.47 18.21 0.54
CA VAL A 43 11.95 17.39 1.65
C VAL A 43 13.10 16.92 2.56
N ILE A 44 14.24 16.50 1.96
CA ILE A 44 15.44 16.14 2.73
C ILE A 44 16.02 17.38 3.44
N ALA A 45 16.05 18.54 2.78
CA ALA A 45 16.50 19.80 3.40
C ALA A 45 15.59 20.21 4.57
N ALA A 46 14.27 20.04 4.46
CA ALA A 46 13.32 20.30 5.55
C ALA A 46 13.57 19.37 6.75
N LEU A 47 13.76 18.08 6.48
CA LEU A 47 14.08 17.08 7.51
C LEU A 47 15.39 17.44 8.26
N ALA A 48 16.42 17.89 7.53
CA ALA A 48 17.72 18.23 8.09
C ALA A 48 17.71 19.50 8.97
N LYS A 49 16.75 20.41 8.77
CA LYS A 49 16.63 21.63 9.60
C LYS A 49 16.33 21.33 11.07
N GLY A 50 15.60 20.24 11.35
CA GLY A 50 15.34 19.74 12.70
C GLY A 50 14.58 20.72 13.61
N THR A 51 13.83 21.67 13.07
CA THR A 51 13.19 22.76 13.84
C THR A 51 12.21 22.26 14.88
N GLY A 52 11.47 21.18 14.57
CA GLY A 52 10.48 20.53 15.46
C GLY A 52 11.07 19.56 16.48
N ALA A 53 12.41 19.46 16.64
CA ALA A 53 13.04 18.41 17.46
C ALA A 53 13.00 18.66 18.98
N ARG A 54 12.70 19.89 19.43
CA ARG A 54 12.88 20.30 20.86
C ARG A 54 11.69 19.98 21.76
N SER A 55 10.51 19.77 21.21
CA SER A 55 9.28 19.55 21.99
C SER A 55 8.54 18.28 21.52
N TYR A 56 7.72 17.71 22.39
CA TYR A 56 6.84 16.63 21.99
C TYR A 56 5.90 17.10 20.87
N PRO A 57 5.89 16.44 19.71
CA PRO A 57 5.00 16.82 18.62
C PRO A 57 3.56 16.42 18.94
N PRO A 58 2.55 17.13 18.42
CA PRO A 58 1.15 16.73 18.58
C PRO A 58 0.88 15.42 17.83
N SER A 59 0.14 14.50 18.45
CA SER A 59 -0.23 13.20 17.86
C SER A 59 -1.10 13.36 16.61
N ILE A 60 -1.97 14.40 16.60
CA ILE A 60 -2.80 14.73 15.42
C ILE A 60 -1.98 15.28 14.23
N GLY A 61 -0.76 15.72 14.47
CA GLY A 61 0.06 16.44 13.49
C GLY A 61 0.04 17.95 13.72
N THR A 62 1.12 18.63 13.34
CA THR A 62 1.22 20.10 13.39
C THR A 62 0.20 20.77 12.46
N ALA A 63 -0.08 22.04 12.67
CA ALA A 63 -0.96 22.80 11.77
C ALA A 63 -0.42 22.77 10.33
N SER A 64 0.89 23.05 10.15
CA SER A 64 1.54 23.00 8.82
C SER A 64 1.43 21.66 8.13
N PHE A 65 1.57 20.55 8.88
CA PHE A 65 1.35 19.20 8.37
C PHE A 65 -0.09 19.04 7.84
N ARG A 66 -1.09 19.37 8.66
CA ARG A 66 -2.51 19.18 8.32
C ARG A 66 -2.97 20.11 7.19
N ASP A 67 -2.47 21.36 7.18
CA ASP A 67 -2.78 22.32 6.12
C ASP A 67 -2.19 21.88 4.77
N ALA A 68 -0.97 21.35 4.74
CA ALA A 68 -0.36 20.80 3.54
C ALA A 68 -1.13 19.59 3.00
N VAL A 69 -1.55 18.68 3.89
CA VAL A 69 -2.39 17.52 3.54
C VAL A 69 -3.75 17.96 3.01
N ALA A 70 -4.44 18.91 3.69
CA ALA A 70 -5.73 19.45 3.23
C ALA A 70 -5.61 20.09 1.86
N GLY A 71 -4.56 20.90 1.62
CA GLY A 71 -4.28 21.50 0.34
C GLY A 71 -4.03 20.47 -0.77
N TRP A 72 -3.32 19.39 -0.45
CA TRP A 72 -3.10 18.28 -1.38
C TRP A 72 -4.40 17.53 -1.71
N LEU A 73 -5.23 17.18 -0.72
CA LEU A 73 -6.52 16.54 -0.93
C LEU A 73 -7.41 17.39 -1.85
N GLN A 74 -7.42 18.72 -1.63
CA GLN A 74 -8.17 19.64 -2.47
C GLN A 74 -7.63 19.66 -3.92
N ARG A 75 -6.31 19.75 -4.11
CA ARG A 75 -5.71 19.81 -5.45
C ARG A 75 -5.86 18.50 -6.23
N ARG A 76 -5.74 17.34 -5.54
CA ARG A 76 -5.72 16.04 -6.22
C ARG A 76 -7.09 15.40 -6.39
N PHE A 77 -7.99 15.61 -5.45
CA PHE A 77 -9.30 14.93 -5.41
C PHE A 77 -10.48 15.90 -5.34
N GLY A 78 -10.26 17.20 -5.20
CA GLY A 78 -11.33 18.18 -5.01
C GLY A 78 -11.99 18.10 -3.63
N VAL A 79 -11.37 17.41 -2.67
CA VAL A 79 -11.93 17.16 -1.34
C VAL A 79 -11.51 18.26 -0.37
N THR A 80 -12.47 18.85 0.33
CA THR A 80 -12.23 19.83 1.41
C THR A 80 -12.57 19.22 2.75
N LEU A 81 -11.59 19.15 3.65
CA LEU A 81 -11.73 18.65 5.02
C LEU A 81 -11.41 19.75 6.04
N ALA A 82 -12.08 19.68 7.19
CA ALA A 82 -11.72 20.47 8.36
C ALA A 82 -10.45 19.90 9.03
N ALA A 83 -9.74 20.74 9.77
CA ALA A 83 -8.48 20.37 10.41
C ALA A 83 -8.58 19.20 11.42
N ASN A 84 -9.76 18.98 12.03
CA ASN A 84 -10.04 17.86 12.93
C ASN A 84 -10.39 16.55 12.20
N GLN A 85 -10.45 16.57 10.88
CA GLN A 85 -10.68 15.40 10.04
C GLN A 85 -9.37 14.81 9.48
N ILE A 86 -8.20 15.32 9.87
CA ILE A 86 -6.90 14.91 9.37
C ILE A 86 -5.98 14.64 10.55
N ALA A 87 -5.31 13.49 10.58
CA ALA A 87 -4.33 13.17 11.60
C ALA A 87 -3.12 12.39 11.06
N ALA A 88 -1.94 12.63 11.66
CA ALA A 88 -0.69 11.97 11.34
C ALA A 88 -0.63 10.52 11.84
N CYS A 89 0.09 9.65 11.14
CA CYS A 89 0.46 8.31 11.60
C CYS A 89 1.94 7.99 11.32
N ILE A 90 2.51 7.03 12.07
CA ILE A 90 3.92 6.61 11.96
C ILE A 90 4.09 5.63 10.80
N GLY A 91 3.70 6.08 9.60
CA GLY A 91 3.56 5.29 8.41
C GLY A 91 2.32 4.38 8.45
N THR A 92 1.80 4.06 7.27
CA THR A 92 0.51 3.35 7.15
C THR A 92 0.56 1.91 7.66
N LYS A 93 1.73 1.23 7.61
CA LYS A 93 1.84 -0.13 8.14
C LYS A 93 1.52 -0.22 9.64
N GLU A 94 2.03 0.72 10.42
CA GLU A 94 1.73 0.79 11.85
C GLU A 94 0.24 1.08 12.06
N PHE A 95 -0.31 2.04 11.32
CA PHE A 95 -1.73 2.39 11.39
C PHE A 95 -2.62 1.18 11.06
N VAL A 96 -2.35 0.47 9.96
CA VAL A 96 -3.08 -0.75 9.57
C VAL A 96 -3.02 -1.81 10.68
N ALA A 97 -1.83 -2.04 11.25
CA ALA A 97 -1.64 -3.07 12.26
C ALA A 97 -2.33 -2.77 13.59
N SER A 98 -2.43 -1.49 13.99
CA SER A 98 -2.91 -1.09 15.32
C SER A 98 -4.38 -0.64 15.35
N THR A 99 -4.93 -0.17 14.23
CA THR A 99 -6.24 0.49 14.18
C THR A 99 -7.37 -0.42 14.63
N SER A 100 -7.38 -1.70 14.21
CA SER A 100 -8.42 -2.66 14.61
C SER A 100 -8.47 -2.85 16.12
N HIS A 101 -7.31 -2.90 16.79
CA HIS A 101 -7.25 -2.95 18.24
C HIS A 101 -7.89 -1.71 18.90
N TYR A 102 -7.54 -0.52 18.44
CA TYR A 102 -8.08 0.72 19.00
C TYR A 102 -9.58 0.88 18.74
N LEU A 103 -10.04 0.52 17.55
CA LEU A 103 -11.48 0.56 17.22
C LEU A 103 -12.28 -0.44 18.04
N HIS A 104 -11.74 -1.64 18.32
CA HIS A 104 -12.40 -2.63 19.16
C HIS A 104 -12.56 -2.16 20.62
N LEU A 105 -11.63 -1.36 21.16
CA LEU A 105 -11.80 -0.73 22.47
C LEU A 105 -13.01 0.22 22.51
N ARG A 106 -13.36 0.85 21.39
CA ARG A 106 -14.52 1.73 21.26
C ARG A 106 -15.83 0.95 21.05
N THR A 107 -15.76 -0.15 20.30
CA THR A 107 -16.92 -0.93 19.86
C THR A 107 -16.68 -2.41 20.15
N PRO A 108 -16.71 -2.84 21.43
CA PRO A 108 -16.29 -4.19 21.84
C PRO A 108 -17.26 -5.30 21.42
N ASP A 109 -18.46 -4.96 20.99
CA ASP A 109 -19.47 -5.88 20.43
C ASP A 109 -19.21 -6.27 18.97
N LYS A 110 -18.29 -5.59 18.29
CA LYS A 110 -17.84 -5.87 16.93
C LYS A 110 -16.48 -6.55 16.95
N ASP A 111 -16.37 -7.74 16.37
CA ASP A 111 -15.19 -8.59 16.49
C ASP A 111 -14.59 -9.06 15.14
N THR A 112 -15.08 -8.53 14.03
CA THR A 112 -14.69 -8.99 12.69
C THR A 112 -14.06 -7.86 11.89
N VAL A 113 -12.91 -8.14 11.28
CA VAL A 113 -12.22 -7.27 10.32
C VAL A 113 -12.36 -7.87 8.94
N LEU A 114 -12.99 -7.14 8.03
CA LEU A 114 -13.15 -7.50 6.63
C LEU A 114 -12.00 -6.91 5.80
N TYR A 115 -11.44 -7.67 4.87
CA TYR A 115 -10.35 -7.23 4.01
C TYR A 115 -10.32 -7.99 2.68
N PRO A 116 -9.72 -7.45 1.59
CA PRO A 116 -9.70 -8.12 0.29
C PRO A 116 -8.92 -9.45 0.34
N ALA A 117 -9.44 -10.51 -0.28
CA ALA A 117 -8.87 -11.88 -0.25
C ALA A 117 -7.46 -11.96 -0.83
N ILE A 118 -7.10 -11.07 -1.76
CA ILE A 118 -5.73 -10.88 -2.23
C ILE A 118 -5.33 -9.47 -1.81
N SER A 119 -4.46 -9.33 -0.83
CA SER A 119 -4.15 -8.03 -0.26
C SER A 119 -2.86 -7.97 0.54
N TYR A 120 -2.52 -6.79 0.98
CA TYR A 120 -1.39 -6.56 1.87
C TYR A 120 -1.58 -7.34 3.19
N PRO A 121 -0.65 -8.24 3.58
CA PRO A 121 -0.85 -9.20 4.68
C PRO A 121 -1.13 -8.55 6.05
N THR A 122 -0.83 -7.26 6.19
CA THR A 122 -0.99 -6.57 7.48
C THR A 122 -2.46 -6.32 7.83
N TYR A 123 -3.40 -6.36 6.88
CA TYR A 123 -4.84 -6.24 7.22
C TYR A 123 -5.30 -7.41 8.08
N ALA A 124 -5.03 -8.65 7.64
CA ALA A 124 -5.32 -9.85 8.43
C ALA A 124 -4.51 -9.90 9.73
N MET A 125 -3.22 -9.51 9.66
CA MET A 125 -2.36 -9.49 10.85
C MET A 125 -2.85 -8.48 11.89
N GLY A 126 -3.34 -7.31 11.48
CA GLY A 126 -3.91 -6.30 12.39
C GLY A 126 -5.13 -6.83 13.14
N ALA A 127 -5.99 -7.61 12.48
CA ALA A 127 -7.08 -8.32 13.15
C ALA A 127 -6.56 -9.35 14.17
N THR A 128 -5.58 -10.16 13.76
CA THR A 128 -4.95 -11.18 14.62
C THR A 128 -4.32 -10.57 15.88
N LEU A 129 -3.56 -9.48 15.72
CA LEU A 129 -2.92 -8.77 16.82
C LEU A 129 -3.95 -8.13 17.79
N ALA A 130 -5.12 -7.81 17.29
CA ALA A 130 -6.24 -7.31 18.09
C ALA A 130 -7.08 -8.43 18.74
N GLY A 131 -6.78 -9.70 18.45
CA GLY A 131 -7.59 -10.84 18.91
C GLY A 131 -8.95 -10.96 18.23
N LEU A 132 -9.08 -10.37 17.01
CA LEU A 132 -10.32 -10.32 16.24
C LEU A 132 -10.31 -11.36 15.11
N ARG A 133 -11.49 -11.63 14.56
CA ARG A 133 -11.67 -12.46 13.36
C ARG A 133 -11.20 -11.68 12.14
N ALA A 134 -10.34 -12.29 11.34
CA ALA A 134 -9.95 -11.79 10.02
C ALA A 134 -10.77 -12.53 8.95
N VAL A 135 -11.58 -11.82 8.17
CA VAL A 135 -12.44 -12.39 7.13
C VAL A 135 -12.08 -11.83 5.77
N ALA A 136 -11.60 -12.69 4.90
CA ALA A 136 -11.24 -12.34 3.53
C ALA A 136 -12.50 -12.20 2.67
N VAL A 137 -12.63 -11.04 2.02
CA VAL A 137 -13.74 -10.73 1.10
C VAL A 137 -13.29 -11.06 -0.33
N PRO A 138 -14.05 -11.83 -1.10
CA PRO A 138 -13.72 -12.16 -2.49
C PRO A 138 -13.53 -10.91 -3.37
N LEU A 139 -12.78 -11.08 -4.45
CA LEU A 139 -12.64 -10.07 -5.49
C LEU A 139 -13.48 -10.45 -6.71
N ARG A 140 -14.06 -9.45 -7.36
CA ARG A 140 -14.75 -9.61 -8.65
C ARG A 140 -14.05 -8.74 -9.68
N ASN A 141 -13.51 -9.35 -10.72
CA ASN A 141 -12.71 -8.66 -11.74
C ASN A 141 -11.57 -7.80 -11.14
N GLY A 142 -10.90 -8.32 -10.11
CA GLY A 142 -9.83 -7.64 -9.40
C GLY A 142 -10.26 -6.67 -8.29
N ALA A 143 -11.49 -6.15 -8.31
CA ALA A 143 -12.01 -5.23 -7.31
C ALA A 143 -12.68 -5.94 -6.12
N LEU A 144 -12.73 -5.29 -4.98
CA LEU A 144 -13.40 -5.77 -3.77
C LEU A 144 -14.90 -6.01 -4.02
N ASP A 145 -15.38 -7.24 -3.86
CA ASP A 145 -16.79 -7.59 -4.05
C ASP A 145 -17.58 -7.44 -2.74
N VAL A 146 -18.01 -6.23 -2.43
CA VAL A 146 -18.80 -5.97 -1.22
C VAL A 146 -20.16 -6.70 -1.21
N ALA A 147 -20.68 -7.11 -2.39
CA ALA A 147 -21.91 -7.87 -2.47
C ALA A 147 -21.74 -9.35 -2.07
N ALA A 148 -20.51 -9.85 -2.06
CA ALA A 148 -20.18 -11.21 -1.61
C ALA A 148 -19.94 -11.30 -0.10
N ILE A 149 -20.03 -10.20 0.66
CA ILE A 149 -19.88 -10.22 2.11
C ILE A 149 -21.07 -10.91 2.74
N ASP A 150 -20.80 -11.96 3.55
CA ASP A 150 -21.84 -12.68 4.27
C ASP A 150 -22.57 -11.73 5.24
N PRO A 151 -23.91 -11.70 5.28
CA PRO A 151 -24.67 -10.84 6.19
C PRO A 151 -24.33 -11.04 7.67
N ALA A 152 -23.98 -12.25 8.11
CA ALA A 152 -23.57 -12.50 9.48
C ALA A 152 -22.20 -11.89 9.78
N ASP A 153 -21.25 -11.88 8.84
CA ASP A 153 -19.98 -11.20 8.98
C ASP A 153 -20.15 -9.68 8.91
N ALA A 154 -21.02 -9.17 8.03
CA ALA A 154 -21.35 -7.75 7.97
C ALA A 154 -21.93 -7.25 9.31
N GLN A 155 -22.82 -8.01 9.95
CA GLN A 155 -23.39 -7.66 11.25
C GLN A 155 -22.31 -7.55 12.36
N ARG A 156 -21.27 -8.36 12.31
CA ARG A 156 -20.16 -8.42 13.26
C ARG A 156 -19.00 -7.49 12.88
N ALA A 157 -19.02 -6.92 11.68
CA ALA A 157 -17.90 -6.16 11.16
C ALA A 157 -17.63 -4.90 11.98
N LEU A 158 -16.38 -4.78 12.42
CA LEU A 158 -15.82 -3.59 13.05
C LEU A 158 -15.32 -2.60 11.98
N VAL A 159 -14.67 -3.13 10.96
CA VAL A 159 -14.05 -2.36 9.88
C VAL A 159 -13.99 -3.19 8.60
N LEU A 160 -14.16 -2.51 7.46
CA LEU A 160 -13.86 -3.03 6.13
C LEU A 160 -12.64 -2.27 5.57
N TRP A 161 -11.57 -3.00 5.26
CA TRP A 161 -10.44 -2.47 4.50
C TRP A 161 -10.71 -2.55 2.99
N SER A 162 -10.47 -1.44 2.30
CA SER A 162 -10.32 -1.34 0.85
C SER A 162 -8.88 -0.94 0.54
N ASN A 163 -8.35 -1.29 -0.63
CA ASN A 163 -7.01 -0.87 -1.04
C ASN A 163 -7.01 -0.54 -2.54
N SER A 164 -7.05 0.74 -2.87
CA SER A 164 -7.20 1.21 -4.25
C SER A 164 -6.25 2.38 -4.57
N PRO A 165 -5.31 2.21 -5.51
CA PRO A 165 -4.93 0.99 -6.23
C PRO A 165 -4.40 -0.11 -5.31
N SER A 166 -4.72 -1.37 -5.64
CA SER A 166 -4.45 -2.53 -4.81
C SER A 166 -2.96 -2.92 -4.80
N ASN A 167 -2.47 -3.36 -3.66
CA ASN A 167 -1.26 -4.14 -3.52
C ASN A 167 -1.67 -5.57 -3.11
N PRO A 168 -1.47 -6.60 -3.97
CA PRO A 168 -0.44 -6.69 -5.03
C PRO A 168 -0.93 -6.46 -6.47
N THR A 169 -2.23 -6.46 -6.76
CA THR A 169 -2.76 -6.66 -8.11
C THR A 169 -2.71 -5.41 -9.00
N GLY A 170 -2.73 -4.21 -8.38
CA GLY A 170 -2.84 -2.95 -9.09
C GLY A 170 -4.26 -2.62 -9.56
N ASP A 171 -5.26 -3.39 -9.18
CA ASP A 171 -6.67 -3.14 -9.53
C ASP A 171 -7.24 -1.96 -8.73
N LEU A 172 -8.36 -1.43 -9.22
CA LEU A 172 -9.08 -0.32 -8.61
C LEU A 172 -10.42 -0.80 -8.04
N ASP A 173 -10.71 -0.45 -6.79
CA ASP A 173 -12.01 -0.67 -6.19
C ASP A 173 -13.04 0.35 -6.68
N ASP A 174 -14.31 -0.04 -6.71
CA ASP A 174 -15.43 0.91 -6.79
C ASP A 174 -15.62 1.58 -5.42
N LEU A 175 -14.87 2.66 -5.18
CA LEU A 175 -14.88 3.36 -3.90
C LEU A 175 -16.26 3.93 -3.55
N ALA A 176 -17.11 4.26 -4.55
CA ALA A 176 -18.47 4.70 -4.31
C ALA A 176 -19.33 3.56 -3.76
N ALA A 177 -19.26 2.38 -4.38
CA ALA A 177 -19.97 1.19 -3.90
C ALA A 177 -19.46 0.73 -2.52
N VAL A 178 -18.17 0.78 -2.28
CA VAL A 178 -17.55 0.43 -0.99
C VAL A 178 -18.02 1.39 0.11
N ALA A 179 -18.02 2.71 -0.13
CA ALA A 179 -18.51 3.70 0.83
C ALA A 179 -20.02 3.54 1.10
N ALA A 180 -20.82 3.30 0.06
CA ALA A 180 -22.26 3.08 0.18
C ALA A 180 -22.57 1.80 0.98
N TRP A 181 -21.81 0.73 0.78
CA TRP A 181 -21.95 -0.51 1.54
C TRP A 181 -21.67 -0.26 3.04
N GLY A 182 -20.57 0.45 3.36
CA GLY A 182 -20.22 0.80 4.73
C GLY A 182 -21.33 1.59 5.42
N ALA A 183 -21.89 2.60 4.75
CA ALA A 183 -23.00 3.40 5.26
C ALA A 183 -24.26 2.56 5.49
N ALA A 184 -24.63 1.67 4.55
CA ALA A 184 -25.81 0.81 4.66
C ALA A 184 -25.73 -0.21 5.79
N HIS A 185 -24.53 -0.67 6.15
CA HIS A 185 -24.30 -1.67 7.21
C HIS A 185 -23.76 -1.09 8.52
N HIS A 186 -23.59 0.23 8.59
CA HIS A 186 -23.00 0.92 9.74
C HIS A 186 -21.60 0.38 10.10
N VAL A 187 -20.81 0.08 9.08
CA VAL A 187 -19.42 -0.41 9.19
C VAL A 187 -18.47 0.68 8.75
N LEU A 188 -17.46 0.99 9.58
CA LEU A 188 -16.39 1.90 9.17
C LEU A 188 -15.62 1.30 7.99
N VAL A 189 -15.46 2.09 6.93
CA VAL A 189 -14.59 1.73 5.82
C VAL A 189 -13.27 2.48 5.94
N ILE A 190 -12.15 1.76 5.81
CA ILE A 190 -10.82 2.38 5.72
C ILE A 190 -10.22 2.02 4.37
N SER A 191 -10.03 3.04 3.53
CA SER A 191 -9.42 2.93 2.21
C SER A 191 -7.94 3.23 2.29
N ASP A 192 -7.08 2.22 2.05
CA ASP A 192 -5.64 2.41 1.90
C ASP A 192 -5.35 2.87 0.47
N GLU A 193 -5.04 4.15 0.35
CA GLU A 193 -4.84 4.86 -0.91
C GLU A 193 -3.35 5.23 -1.13
N CYS A 194 -2.43 4.47 -0.55
CA CYS A 194 -0.98 4.75 -0.63
C CYS A 194 -0.43 4.80 -2.05
N TYR A 195 -1.15 4.25 -3.03
CA TYR A 195 -0.78 4.22 -4.45
C TYR A 195 -1.64 5.13 -5.33
N ALA A 196 -2.54 5.94 -4.78
CA ALA A 196 -3.50 6.75 -5.55
C ALA A 196 -2.84 7.63 -6.61
N GLU A 197 -1.66 8.22 -6.33
CA GLU A 197 -0.91 9.02 -7.30
C GLU A 197 -0.45 8.23 -8.53
N PHE A 198 -0.35 6.92 -8.45
CA PHE A 198 0.08 6.02 -9.52
C PHE A 198 -1.11 5.27 -10.15
N THR A 199 -2.22 5.95 -10.36
CA THR A 199 -3.36 5.41 -11.10
C THR A 199 -3.14 5.62 -12.60
N TRP A 200 -3.29 4.55 -13.42
CA TRP A 200 -3.00 4.56 -14.85
C TRP A 200 -4.25 4.52 -15.72
N ALA A 201 -5.26 3.74 -15.29
CA ALA A 201 -6.48 3.51 -16.07
C ALA A 201 -7.49 4.67 -16.02
N ASP A 202 -7.40 5.51 -14.97
CA ASP A 202 -8.27 6.67 -14.76
C ASP A 202 -7.49 7.78 -14.02
N ARG A 203 -8.14 8.85 -13.61
CA ARG A 203 -7.59 9.81 -12.68
C ARG A 203 -7.45 9.21 -11.27
N PRO A 204 -6.53 9.70 -10.44
CA PRO A 204 -6.50 9.35 -9.02
C PRO A 204 -7.85 9.63 -8.34
N ARG A 205 -8.29 8.67 -7.52
CA ARG A 205 -9.52 8.76 -6.74
C ARG A 205 -9.25 8.57 -5.25
N SER A 206 -10.12 9.16 -4.43
CA SER A 206 -10.16 8.91 -2.98
C SER A 206 -11.59 8.56 -2.57
N ILE A 207 -11.75 7.70 -1.56
CA ILE A 207 -13.06 7.41 -0.95
C ILE A 207 -13.71 8.67 -0.39
N LEU A 208 -12.88 9.66 -0.02
CA LEU A 208 -13.34 10.96 0.49
C LEU A 208 -14.12 11.80 -0.53
N GLU A 209 -14.06 11.47 -1.83
CA GLU A 209 -14.91 12.08 -2.85
C GLU A 209 -16.39 11.64 -2.73
N PHE A 210 -16.63 10.50 -2.07
CA PHE A 210 -17.96 9.88 -1.96
C PHE A 210 -18.57 10.01 -0.57
N ALA A 211 -17.75 10.03 0.46
CA ALA A 211 -18.18 10.21 1.86
C ALA A 211 -17.04 10.77 2.73
N THR A 212 -17.39 11.49 3.78
CA THR A 212 -16.46 11.93 4.83
C THR A 212 -16.90 11.47 6.22
N ALA A 213 -18.10 10.90 6.35
CA ALA A 213 -18.60 10.24 7.55
C ALA A 213 -18.62 8.72 7.34
N GLY A 214 -18.26 7.96 8.35
CA GLY A 214 -18.17 6.49 8.29
C GLY A 214 -17.03 5.96 7.40
N VAL A 215 -16.12 6.81 6.93
CA VAL A 215 -14.97 6.42 6.11
C VAL A 215 -13.68 7.08 6.60
N LEU A 216 -12.55 6.40 6.37
CA LEU A 216 -11.20 6.98 6.45
C LEU A 216 -10.42 6.66 5.16
N ALA A 217 -9.70 7.64 4.63
CA ALA A 217 -8.63 7.42 3.66
C ALA A 217 -7.28 7.42 4.36
N VAL A 218 -6.35 6.56 3.93
CA VAL A 218 -5.00 6.44 4.50
C VAL A 218 -3.96 6.64 3.39
N HIS A 219 -3.01 7.52 3.62
CA HIS A 219 -1.98 7.89 2.65
C HIS A 219 -0.58 7.94 3.29
N SER A 220 0.46 7.75 2.48
CA SER A 220 1.85 7.72 2.93
C SER A 220 2.78 8.43 1.98
N ILE A 221 3.82 9.06 2.51
CA ILE A 221 4.94 9.57 1.72
C ILE A 221 5.94 8.48 1.33
N SER A 222 5.80 7.26 1.88
CA SER A 222 6.71 6.14 1.60
C SER A 222 6.81 5.81 0.12
N LYS A 223 5.67 5.90 -0.61
CA LYS A 223 5.59 5.57 -2.03
C LYS A 223 5.57 6.83 -2.90
N ARG A 224 4.81 7.83 -2.46
CA ARG A 224 4.64 9.10 -3.15
C ARG A 224 5.96 9.87 -3.31
N ASN A 225 6.81 9.86 -2.27
CA ASN A 225 8.03 10.67 -2.22
C ASN A 225 9.33 9.85 -2.03
N ASN A 226 9.30 8.53 -2.25
CA ASN A 226 10.45 7.63 -2.09
C ASN A 226 11.08 7.69 -0.68
N LEU A 227 10.26 7.88 0.37
CA LEU A 227 10.70 8.13 1.76
C LEU A 227 10.13 7.09 2.73
N ALA A 228 10.24 5.81 2.40
CA ALA A 228 9.73 4.73 3.24
C ALA A 228 10.36 4.68 4.64
N GLY A 229 11.62 5.10 4.77
CA GLY A 229 12.42 5.02 6.01
C GLY A 229 12.04 6.05 7.07
N ILE A 230 11.45 7.19 6.71
CA ILE A 230 11.12 8.25 7.70
C ILE A 230 9.81 8.01 8.45
N ARG A 231 9.06 6.97 8.07
CA ARG A 231 7.88 6.49 8.79
C ARG A 231 6.80 7.55 9.02
N ALA A 232 6.24 8.09 7.96
CA ALA A 232 5.16 9.07 8.04
C ALA A 232 4.05 8.82 7.01
N GLY A 233 2.84 9.18 7.42
CA GLY A 233 1.61 9.16 6.64
C GLY A 233 0.52 9.88 7.40
N PHE A 234 -0.69 9.82 6.88
CA PHE A 234 -1.86 10.38 7.53
C PHE A 234 -3.09 9.51 7.29
N TYR A 235 -4.09 9.71 8.13
CA TYR A 235 -5.45 9.23 7.93
C TYR A 235 -6.41 10.42 8.02
N ALA A 236 -7.48 10.38 7.22
CA ALA A 236 -8.42 11.49 7.11
C ALA A 236 -9.82 11.00 6.78
N GLY A 237 -10.85 11.71 7.23
CA GLY A 237 -12.26 11.42 6.95
C GLY A 237 -13.18 11.71 8.11
N ASP A 238 -13.81 10.69 8.70
CA ASP A 238 -14.76 10.83 9.78
C ASP A 238 -14.15 11.54 11.00
N ALA A 239 -14.69 12.70 11.35
CA ALA A 239 -14.14 13.57 12.40
C ALA A 239 -14.13 12.91 13.79
N ASP A 240 -15.18 12.16 14.14
CA ASP A 240 -15.28 11.49 15.42
C ASP A 240 -14.29 10.34 15.54
N ILE A 241 -14.10 9.58 14.45
CA ILE A 241 -13.12 8.50 14.40
C ILE A 241 -11.69 9.06 14.41
N VAL A 242 -11.42 10.11 13.65
CA VAL A 242 -10.11 10.78 13.65
C VAL A 242 -9.76 11.29 15.05
N GLN A 243 -10.69 11.97 15.72
CA GLN A 243 -10.47 12.49 17.07
C GLN A 243 -10.27 11.36 18.09
N TYR A 244 -11.08 10.31 18.02
CA TYR A 244 -10.93 9.14 18.89
C TYR A 244 -9.56 8.47 18.70
N LEU A 245 -9.19 8.13 17.48
CA LEU A 245 -7.92 7.49 17.19
C LEU A 245 -6.73 8.37 17.59
N GLN A 246 -6.80 9.68 17.32
CA GLN A 246 -5.77 10.63 17.74
C GLN A 246 -5.56 10.60 19.25
N SER A 247 -6.65 10.60 20.05
CA SER A 247 -6.58 10.59 21.51
C SER A 247 -5.97 9.29 22.04
N VAL A 248 -6.41 8.13 21.54
CA VAL A 248 -5.84 6.83 21.94
C VAL A 248 -4.35 6.75 21.54
N ARG A 249 -4.01 7.17 20.33
CA ARG A 249 -2.63 7.14 19.81
C ARG A 249 -1.71 8.08 20.59
N GLN A 250 -2.22 9.20 21.08
CA GLN A 250 -1.47 10.10 21.97
C GLN A 250 -1.08 9.41 23.28
N HIS A 251 -2.01 8.68 23.90
CA HIS A 251 -1.73 7.90 25.12
C HIS A 251 -0.76 6.73 24.83
N ALA A 252 -0.83 6.14 23.65
CA ALA A 252 0.07 5.08 23.21
C ALA A 252 1.48 5.57 22.78
N GLY A 253 1.73 6.90 22.80
CA GLY A 253 3.02 7.47 22.38
C GLY A 253 3.22 7.48 20.85
N MET A 254 2.16 7.32 20.07
CA MET A 254 2.21 7.26 18.61
C MET A 254 2.21 8.67 18.00
N MET A 255 3.37 9.32 18.04
CA MET A 255 3.58 10.67 17.52
C MET A 255 4.67 10.66 16.45
N VAL A 256 4.36 11.19 15.28
CA VAL A 256 5.37 11.40 14.23
C VAL A 256 6.37 12.45 14.70
N PRO A 257 7.69 12.21 14.65
CA PRO A 257 8.69 13.18 15.10
C PRO A 257 8.53 14.54 14.41
N GLY A 258 8.73 15.64 15.15
CA GLY A 258 8.54 17.01 14.65
C GLY A 258 9.26 17.31 13.33
N PRO A 259 10.58 17.04 13.20
CA PRO A 259 11.29 17.24 11.93
C PRO A 259 10.72 16.46 10.76
N VAL A 260 10.16 15.27 11.03
CA VAL A 260 9.47 14.46 10.01
C VAL A 260 8.15 15.11 9.60
N GLN A 261 7.40 15.69 10.54
CA GLN A 261 6.18 16.43 10.22
C GLN A 261 6.45 17.66 9.34
N ASP A 262 7.54 18.39 9.59
CA ASP A 262 7.98 19.51 8.75
C ASP A 262 8.31 19.03 7.32
N ALA A 263 9.03 17.93 7.20
CA ALA A 263 9.35 17.31 5.90
C ALA A 263 8.09 16.84 5.14
N VAL A 264 7.12 16.27 5.85
CA VAL A 264 5.84 15.84 5.25
C VAL A 264 5.03 17.04 4.74
N ALA A 265 5.04 18.17 5.46
CA ALA A 265 4.37 19.38 5.00
C ALA A 265 4.94 19.85 3.65
N VAL A 266 6.27 19.83 3.48
CA VAL A 266 6.93 20.13 2.20
C VAL A 266 6.54 19.12 1.13
N ALA A 267 6.58 17.81 1.47
CA ALA A 267 6.26 16.72 0.53
C ALA A 267 4.85 16.82 -0.05
N PHE A 268 3.83 17.16 0.75
CA PHE A 268 2.46 17.33 0.27
C PHE A 268 2.18 18.69 -0.38
N SER A 269 3.14 19.61 -0.32
CA SER A 269 3.07 20.90 -1.04
C SER A 269 3.67 20.84 -2.45
N ASP A 270 4.43 19.78 -2.79
CA ASP A 270 5.03 19.57 -4.11
C ASP A 270 4.37 18.39 -4.85
N ASP A 271 3.82 18.67 -6.02
CA ASP A 271 3.25 17.66 -6.92
C ASP A 271 4.18 17.36 -8.13
N ALA A 272 5.22 18.18 -8.38
CA ALA A 272 6.11 18.05 -9.54
C ALA A 272 7.00 16.80 -9.44
N HIS A 273 7.57 16.53 -8.26
CA HIS A 273 8.35 15.32 -8.01
C HIS A 273 7.51 14.05 -8.28
N VAL A 274 6.27 14.04 -7.80
CA VAL A 274 5.37 12.89 -7.97
C VAL A 274 5.01 12.68 -9.43
N ALA A 275 4.77 13.75 -10.19
CA ALA A 275 4.51 13.66 -11.62
C ALA A 275 5.71 13.08 -12.38
N ALA A 276 6.94 13.50 -12.04
CA ALA A 276 8.16 12.95 -12.62
C ALA A 276 8.35 11.46 -12.26
N GLN A 277 8.18 11.10 -10.99
CA GLN A 277 8.31 9.72 -10.50
C GLN A 277 7.23 8.81 -11.12
N ARG A 278 6.02 9.31 -11.29
CA ARG A 278 4.93 8.60 -11.98
C ARG A 278 5.36 8.18 -13.40
N GLU A 279 5.99 9.07 -14.15
CA GLU A 279 6.45 8.79 -15.50
C GLU A 279 7.59 7.73 -15.51
N VAL A 280 8.48 7.76 -14.51
CA VAL A 280 9.51 6.71 -14.33
C VAL A 280 8.86 5.34 -14.14
N TYR A 281 7.90 5.21 -13.23
CA TYR A 281 7.23 3.93 -12.98
C TYR A 281 6.43 3.44 -14.19
N ARG A 282 5.76 4.33 -14.91
CA ARG A 282 5.03 3.96 -16.13
C ARG A 282 5.96 3.31 -17.16
N ARG A 283 7.09 3.93 -17.45
CA ARG A 283 8.09 3.39 -18.40
C ARG A 283 8.64 2.02 -17.94
N ARG A 284 8.95 1.88 -16.65
CA ARG A 284 9.45 0.61 -16.09
C ARG A 284 8.41 -0.50 -16.18
N LEU A 285 7.15 -0.20 -15.84
CA LEU A 285 6.03 -1.14 -15.99
C LEU A 285 5.88 -1.60 -17.45
N GLU A 286 5.83 -0.67 -18.41
CA GLU A 286 5.69 -0.97 -19.83
C GLU A 286 6.86 -1.83 -20.35
N ALA A 287 8.09 -1.46 -20.01
CA ALA A 287 9.28 -2.17 -20.46
C ALA A 287 9.35 -3.60 -19.94
N LEU A 288 9.11 -3.78 -18.63
CA LEU A 288 9.19 -5.09 -17.98
C LEU A 288 7.99 -5.98 -18.36
N SER A 289 6.76 -5.42 -18.42
CA SER A 289 5.58 -6.11 -18.93
C SER A 289 5.83 -6.72 -20.32
N LYS A 290 6.32 -5.89 -21.24
CA LYS A 290 6.64 -6.34 -22.61
C LYS A 290 7.71 -7.45 -22.65
N ALA A 291 8.75 -7.35 -21.82
CA ALA A 291 9.81 -8.35 -21.78
C ALA A 291 9.32 -9.69 -21.20
N LEU A 292 8.50 -9.65 -20.14
CA LEU A 292 7.88 -10.84 -19.54
C LEU A 292 6.92 -11.53 -20.51
N GLN A 293 6.06 -10.76 -21.19
CA GLN A 293 5.13 -11.30 -22.19
C GLN A 293 5.88 -11.97 -23.34
N GLY A 294 6.97 -11.37 -23.80
CA GLY A 294 7.86 -11.99 -24.81
C GLY A 294 8.48 -13.32 -24.34
N ALA A 295 8.67 -13.50 -23.04
CA ALA A 295 9.18 -14.72 -22.43
C ALA A 295 8.07 -15.74 -22.05
N GLY A 296 6.80 -15.47 -22.40
CA GLY A 296 5.67 -16.36 -22.19
C GLY A 296 5.00 -16.22 -20.80
N VAL A 297 5.24 -15.11 -20.09
CA VAL A 297 4.59 -14.79 -18.81
C VAL A 297 3.48 -13.77 -19.06
N SER A 298 2.27 -14.06 -18.61
CA SER A 298 1.19 -13.06 -18.58
C SER A 298 1.52 -11.97 -17.55
N ALA A 299 1.74 -10.76 -18.03
CA ALA A 299 2.15 -9.60 -17.24
C ALA A 299 1.43 -8.34 -17.76
N PRO A 300 0.10 -8.22 -17.56
CA PRO A 300 -0.66 -7.08 -18.04
C PRO A 300 -0.24 -5.79 -17.33
N MET A 301 -0.42 -4.65 -18.01
CA MET A 301 -0.30 -3.35 -17.35
C MET A 301 -1.35 -3.23 -16.25
N PRO A 302 -1.00 -2.85 -15.02
CA PRO A 302 -1.96 -2.67 -13.94
C PRO A 302 -2.86 -1.45 -14.18
N ALA A 303 -4.01 -1.40 -13.54
CA ALA A 303 -4.84 -0.19 -13.52
C ALA A 303 -4.25 0.92 -12.62
N GLY A 304 -3.43 0.53 -11.63
CA GLY A 304 -2.70 1.45 -10.76
C GLY A 304 -1.55 0.77 -10.01
N GLY A 305 -0.86 1.53 -9.16
CA GLY A 305 0.33 1.08 -8.42
C GLY A 305 1.57 0.98 -9.30
N PHE A 306 2.62 0.39 -8.75
CA PHE A 306 3.88 0.14 -9.45
C PHE A 306 4.28 -1.36 -9.37
N TYR A 307 3.26 -2.23 -9.43
CA TYR A 307 3.41 -3.67 -9.40
C TYR A 307 2.91 -4.28 -10.69
N LEU A 308 3.63 -5.28 -11.22
CA LEU A 308 3.09 -6.24 -12.17
C LEU A 308 2.61 -7.45 -11.38
N TRP A 309 1.38 -7.89 -11.67
CA TRP A 309 0.78 -9.10 -11.13
C TRP A 309 0.74 -10.14 -12.25
N CYS A 310 1.65 -11.11 -12.18
CA CYS A 310 2.01 -11.96 -13.29
C CYS A 310 1.64 -13.41 -13.02
N HIS A 311 1.27 -14.16 -14.07
CA HIS A 311 1.12 -15.61 -14.00
C HIS A 311 1.65 -16.27 -15.28
N ARG A 312 1.88 -17.58 -15.22
CA ARG A 312 2.22 -18.41 -16.37
C ARG A 312 1.47 -19.74 -16.22
N ASP A 313 0.83 -20.20 -17.31
CA ASP A 313 0.08 -21.45 -17.31
C ASP A 313 0.98 -22.63 -16.94
N GLY A 314 0.52 -23.45 -16.02
CA GLY A 314 1.23 -24.63 -15.53
C GLY A 314 2.16 -24.38 -14.35
N ASP A 315 2.38 -23.13 -13.93
CA ASP A 315 3.16 -22.79 -12.74
C ASP A 315 2.25 -22.37 -11.57
N ASP A 316 2.76 -22.57 -10.36
CA ASP A 316 2.34 -21.80 -9.20
C ASP A 316 3.24 -20.58 -9.00
N GLY A 317 2.90 -19.74 -8.02
CA GLY A 317 3.67 -18.51 -7.75
C GLY A 317 5.12 -18.76 -7.32
N TRP A 318 5.41 -19.89 -6.65
CA TRP A 318 6.77 -20.23 -6.22
C TRP A 318 7.64 -20.72 -7.38
N SER A 319 7.11 -21.64 -8.21
CA SER A 319 7.81 -22.13 -9.40
C SER A 319 8.04 -21.02 -10.42
N LEU A 320 7.05 -20.14 -10.62
CA LEU A 320 7.21 -18.97 -11.50
C LEU A 320 8.25 -17.99 -10.97
N ALA A 321 8.25 -17.70 -9.65
CA ALA A 321 9.24 -16.80 -9.05
C ALA A 321 10.66 -17.36 -9.15
N GLN A 322 10.83 -18.66 -8.94
CA GLN A 322 12.12 -19.35 -9.11
C GLN A 322 12.60 -19.26 -10.58
N TRP A 323 11.72 -19.58 -11.54
CA TRP A 323 12.05 -19.48 -12.95
C TRP A 323 12.41 -18.05 -13.39
N ILE A 324 11.66 -17.04 -12.95
CA ILE A 324 11.96 -15.63 -13.23
C ILE A 324 13.36 -15.27 -12.69
N ALA A 325 13.72 -15.73 -11.49
CA ALA A 325 15.03 -15.50 -10.90
C ALA A 325 16.15 -16.13 -11.72
N GLU A 326 15.97 -17.39 -12.15
CA GLU A 326 16.95 -18.13 -12.97
C GLU A 326 17.15 -17.52 -14.35
N VAL A 327 16.11 -16.98 -14.97
CA VAL A 327 16.18 -16.42 -16.33
C VAL A 327 16.66 -14.99 -16.34
N SER A 328 16.24 -14.17 -15.37
CA SER A 328 16.40 -12.71 -15.43
C SER A 328 17.20 -12.10 -14.27
N GLY A 329 17.41 -12.85 -13.20
CA GLY A 329 18.00 -12.31 -11.97
C GLY A 329 17.03 -11.44 -11.15
N LEU A 330 15.72 -11.43 -11.48
CA LEU A 330 14.71 -10.72 -10.70
C LEU A 330 14.30 -11.55 -9.48
N VAL A 331 14.37 -10.96 -8.30
CA VAL A 331 13.70 -11.50 -7.10
C VAL A 331 12.29 -10.95 -7.04
N THR A 332 11.30 -11.84 -7.04
CA THR A 332 9.88 -11.49 -7.05
C THR A 332 9.16 -12.05 -5.81
N SER A 333 7.94 -11.62 -5.55
CA SER A 333 7.15 -12.14 -4.43
C SER A 333 6.10 -13.13 -4.92
N PRO A 334 6.14 -14.41 -4.53
CA PRO A 334 5.03 -15.34 -4.76
C PRO A 334 3.70 -14.79 -4.22
N GLY A 335 2.65 -14.95 -4.99
CA GLY A 335 1.35 -14.37 -4.69
C GLY A 335 0.64 -14.99 -3.49
N GLU A 336 0.98 -16.22 -3.10
CA GLU A 336 0.55 -16.85 -1.84
C GLU A 336 0.82 -15.95 -0.62
N LEU A 337 1.88 -15.11 -0.67
CA LEU A 337 2.21 -14.17 0.41
C LEU A 337 1.17 -13.07 0.61
N TYR A 338 0.20 -12.94 -0.31
CA TYR A 338 -0.88 -11.94 -0.29
C TYR A 338 -2.27 -12.57 -0.10
N GLY A 339 -2.33 -13.89 0.10
CA GLY A 339 -3.53 -14.68 0.30
C GLY A 339 -3.59 -15.88 -0.64
N ASP A 340 -4.29 -16.94 -0.22
CA ASP A 340 -4.37 -18.22 -0.94
C ASP A 340 -4.89 -18.05 -2.38
N ALA A 341 -5.82 -17.12 -2.59
CA ALA A 341 -6.35 -16.80 -3.91
C ALA A 341 -5.30 -16.25 -4.89
N GLY A 342 -4.15 -15.77 -4.38
CA GLY A 342 -3.01 -15.31 -5.16
C GLY A 342 -1.98 -16.38 -5.51
N ALA A 343 -2.17 -17.65 -5.08
CA ALA A 343 -1.12 -18.69 -5.12
C ALA A 343 -0.55 -19.00 -6.51
N ALA A 344 -1.31 -18.76 -7.59
CA ALA A 344 -0.85 -18.96 -8.97
C ALA A 344 -0.04 -17.77 -9.56
N TYR A 345 0.15 -16.71 -8.79
CA TYR A 345 0.72 -15.46 -9.29
C TYR A 345 2.06 -15.11 -8.63
N VAL A 346 2.74 -14.14 -9.23
CA VAL A 346 3.87 -13.42 -8.63
C VAL A 346 3.65 -11.92 -8.71
N ARG A 347 4.12 -11.18 -7.71
CA ARG A 347 4.18 -9.72 -7.74
C ARG A 347 5.60 -9.26 -8.04
N ILE A 348 5.75 -8.32 -8.97
CA ILE A 348 7.02 -7.68 -9.31
C ILE A 348 6.90 -6.17 -9.08
N ALA A 349 7.70 -5.61 -8.18
CA ALA A 349 7.74 -4.18 -7.89
C ALA A 349 8.77 -3.49 -8.78
N VAL A 350 8.38 -2.51 -9.60
CA VAL A 350 9.29 -1.80 -10.52
C VAL A 350 10.05 -0.66 -9.83
N VAL A 351 10.56 -0.92 -8.64
CA VAL A 351 11.19 0.08 -7.76
C VAL A 351 12.70 0.21 -7.94
N GLN A 352 13.33 -0.70 -8.69
CA GLN A 352 14.76 -0.67 -8.98
C GLN A 352 15.10 0.39 -10.03
N PRO A 353 16.33 0.93 -10.08
CA PRO A 353 16.77 1.91 -11.07
C PRO A 353 16.60 1.44 -12.52
N ASP A 354 16.50 2.38 -13.45
CA ASP A 354 16.23 2.11 -14.88
C ASP A 354 17.26 1.16 -15.52
N ASP A 355 18.54 1.32 -15.19
CA ASP A 355 19.63 0.44 -15.66
C ASP A 355 19.46 -1.00 -15.17
N ARG A 356 19.05 -1.21 -13.91
CA ARG A 356 18.81 -2.55 -13.37
C ARG A 356 17.58 -3.21 -14.01
N ILE A 357 16.50 -2.46 -14.21
CA ILE A 357 15.30 -2.95 -14.92
C ILE A 357 15.65 -3.27 -16.37
N ALA A 358 16.48 -2.47 -17.05
CA ALA A 358 16.94 -2.73 -18.42
C ALA A 358 17.70 -4.05 -18.52
N VAL A 359 18.62 -4.33 -17.59
CA VAL A 359 19.37 -5.62 -17.54
C VAL A 359 18.41 -6.81 -17.43
N ALA A 360 17.40 -6.74 -16.55
CA ALA A 360 16.40 -7.82 -16.45
C ALA A 360 15.62 -8.01 -17.76
N CYS A 361 15.22 -6.92 -18.40
CA CYS A 361 14.52 -6.95 -19.68
C CYS A 361 15.40 -7.56 -20.80
N GLU A 362 16.70 -7.26 -20.83
CA GLU A 362 17.64 -7.83 -21.80
C GLU A 362 17.79 -9.34 -21.63
N ARG A 363 17.94 -9.82 -20.39
CA ARG A 363 18.02 -11.26 -20.09
C ARG A 363 16.75 -12.01 -20.50
N LEU A 364 15.56 -11.46 -20.22
CA LEU A 364 14.29 -12.02 -20.66
C LEU A 364 14.18 -12.10 -22.18
N ARG A 365 14.62 -11.06 -22.92
CA ARG A 365 14.62 -11.07 -24.39
C ARG A 365 15.62 -12.09 -24.96
N ALA A 366 16.82 -12.21 -24.36
CA ALA A 366 17.81 -13.20 -24.78
C ALA A 366 17.28 -14.63 -24.61
N PHE A 367 16.59 -14.91 -23.50
CA PHE A 367 15.90 -16.18 -23.28
C PHE A 367 14.83 -16.45 -24.35
N SER A 368 14.03 -15.45 -24.72
CA SER A 368 12.99 -15.60 -25.76
C SER A 368 13.57 -15.84 -27.16
N ALA A 369 14.72 -15.24 -27.47
CA ALA A 369 15.38 -15.39 -28.76
C ALA A 369 16.08 -16.76 -28.94
N ALA A 370 16.37 -17.46 -27.83
CA ALA A 370 17.02 -18.78 -27.83
C ALA A 370 16.03 -19.96 -27.99
N ARG A 371 14.73 -19.67 -27.99
CA ARG A 371 13.61 -20.62 -28.19
C ARG A 371 13.06 -20.54 -29.60
#